data_1f50ea2bef1f106695bd9bccf22e5e3a
#
_entry.id   1f50ea2bef1f106695bd9bccf22e5e3a
#
_cell.length_a   1.000
_cell.length_b   1.000
_cell.length_c   1.000
_cell.angle_alpha   90.00
_cell.angle_beta   90.00
_cell.angle_gamma   90.00
#
_symmetry.space_group_name_H-M   'P 1'
#
loop_
_entity.id
_entity.type
_entity.pdbx_description
1 polymer ?
#
loop_
_entity_poly.entity_id
_entity_poly.type
_entity_poly.pdbx_seq_one_letter_code
_entity_poly.pdbx_strand_id
1 'polypeptide(L)'
;QKQIISNAKAMADEFQRQGVRVVSGGTDNHLMVIDISLFGGDSKKMQDELDKVGIYVNRSAIPFDKRPPYYPSGIRLGSPAITIRGLKEKESREIVRLIVSLIKNIKNKGIKNQIKKRVKEIVKKFPIYEDFQW
;
A
#
# COMPACT_ATOMS: atom_id res chain seq x y z
N GLN A 1 16.11 1.09 -11.33
CA GLN A 1 15.58 -0.26 -11.04
C GLN A 1 16.00 -0.79 -9.68
N LYS A 2 17.24 -0.51 -9.28
CA LYS A 2 17.67 -0.84 -7.92
C LYS A 2 16.80 -0.14 -6.87
N GLN A 3 16.41 1.10 -7.15
CA GLN A 3 15.55 1.85 -6.24
C GLN A 3 14.14 1.25 -6.15
N ILE A 4 13.61 0.72 -7.25
CA ILE A 4 12.31 0.05 -7.24
C ILE A 4 12.35 -1.16 -6.30
N ILE A 5 13.39 -1.98 -6.40
CA ILE A 5 13.55 -3.16 -5.56
C ILE A 5 13.78 -2.76 -4.09
N SER A 6 14.62 -1.75 -3.86
CA SER A 6 14.87 -1.26 -2.50
C SER A 6 13.60 -0.72 -1.85
N ASN A 7 12.78 0.01 -2.60
CA ASN A 7 11.51 0.51 -2.09
C ASN A 7 10.54 -0.63 -1.77
N ALA A 8 10.48 -1.64 -2.64
CA ALA A 8 9.62 -2.80 -2.40
C ALA A 8 10.04 -3.55 -1.14
N LYS A 9 11.34 -3.75 -0.94
CA LYS A 9 11.85 -4.39 0.28
C LYS A 9 11.53 -3.57 1.52
N ALA A 10 11.69 -2.25 1.45
CA ALA A 10 11.38 -1.36 2.57
C ALA A 10 9.88 -1.43 2.91
N MET A 11 9.02 -1.45 1.91
CA MET A 11 7.59 -1.55 2.11
C MET A 11 7.21 -2.89 2.76
N ALA A 12 7.74 -4.00 2.25
CA ALA A 12 7.46 -5.32 2.81
C ALA A 12 7.93 -5.42 4.26
N ASP A 13 9.13 -4.92 4.56
CA ASP A 13 9.67 -4.89 5.91
C ASP A 13 8.79 -4.08 6.85
N GLU A 14 8.33 -2.92 6.41
CA GLU A 14 7.50 -2.06 7.25
C GLU A 14 6.13 -2.70 7.51
N PHE A 15 5.52 -3.36 6.51
CA PHE A 15 4.28 -4.11 6.74
C PHE A 15 4.47 -5.16 7.84
N GLN A 16 5.55 -5.93 7.75
CA GLN A 16 5.84 -6.95 8.75
C GLN A 16 6.06 -6.35 10.14
N ARG A 17 6.77 -5.23 10.22
CA ARG A 17 6.98 -4.52 11.49
C ARG A 17 5.68 -4.02 12.09
N GLN A 18 4.71 -3.65 11.25
CA GLN A 18 3.40 -3.19 11.70
C GLN A 18 2.42 -4.34 11.98
N GLY A 19 2.87 -5.58 11.86
CA GLY A 19 2.04 -6.75 12.13
C GLY A 19 1.15 -7.18 10.98
N VAL A 20 1.42 -6.71 9.77
CA VAL A 20 0.68 -7.12 8.57
C VAL A 20 1.50 -8.17 7.83
N ARG A 21 0.87 -9.33 7.58
CA ARG A 21 1.55 -10.42 6.89
C ARG A 21 1.75 -10.10 5.42
N VAL A 22 2.97 -10.24 4.92
CA VAL A 22 3.27 -10.23 3.50
C VAL A 22 3.27 -11.69 3.04
N VAL A 23 2.42 -12.00 2.05
CA VAL A 23 2.13 -13.39 1.68
C VAL A 23 3.39 -14.18 1.31
N SER A 24 4.33 -13.56 0.62
CA SER A 24 5.58 -14.24 0.25
C SER A 24 6.68 -14.10 1.29
N GLY A 25 6.38 -13.51 2.46
CA GLY A 25 7.37 -13.29 3.52
C GLY A 25 8.37 -12.19 3.21
N GLY A 26 8.23 -11.52 2.10
CA GLY A 26 9.10 -10.47 1.59
C GLY A 26 9.01 -10.46 0.09
N THR A 27 9.80 -9.61 -0.56
CA THR A 27 9.76 -9.54 -2.02
C THR A 27 11.15 -9.30 -2.59
N ASP A 28 11.45 -10.04 -3.66
CA ASP A 28 12.65 -9.83 -4.46
C ASP A 28 12.33 -9.06 -5.74
N ASN A 29 11.07 -8.67 -5.92
CA ASN A 29 10.64 -7.91 -7.07
C ASN A 29 9.83 -6.69 -6.62
N HIS A 30 9.15 -6.04 -7.55
CA HIS A 30 8.46 -4.79 -7.30
C HIS A 30 7.00 -4.95 -6.84
N LEU A 31 6.50 -6.17 -6.73
CA LEU A 31 5.12 -6.43 -6.33
C LEU A 31 5.08 -7.25 -5.05
N MET A 32 4.07 -7.00 -4.24
CA MET A 32 3.82 -7.76 -3.03
C MET A 32 2.32 -7.87 -2.80
N VAL A 33 1.91 -8.92 -2.09
CA VAL A 33 0.53 -9.11 -1.65
C VAL A 33 0.53 -9.15 -0.13
N ILE A 34 -0.30 -8.33 0.49
CA ILE A 34 -0.47 -8.35 1.94
C ILE A 34 -1.78 -9.04 2.29
N ASP A 35 -1.78 -9.72 3.42
CA ASP A 35 -2.95 -10.46 3.93
C ASP A 35 -3.65 -9.61 4.97
N ILE A 36 -4.88 -9.20 4.69
CA ILE A 36 -5.67 -8.37 5.60
C ILE A 36 -6.77 -9.16 6.32
N SER A 37 -6.68 -10.48 6.33
CA SER A 37 -7.71 -11.31 6.98
C SER A 37 -7.85 -11.01 8.47
N LEU A 38 -6.78 -10.63 9.17
CA LEU A 38 -6.83 -10.22 10.57
C LEU A 38 -7.55 -8.88 10.80
N PHE A 39 -7.80 -8.13 9.72
CA PHE A 39 -8.43 -6.82 9.78
C PHE A 39 -9.81 -6.82 9.10
N GLY A 40 -10.48 -7.96 9.11
CA GLY A 40 -11.80 -8.11 8.50
C GLY A 40 -11.78 -8.76 7.12
N GLY A 41 -10.65 -8.76 6.43
CA GLY A 41 -10.46 -9.48 5.18
C GLY A 41 -11.21 -8.96 3.96
N ASP A 42 -11.89 -7.82 4.04
CA ASP A 42 -12.66 -7.27 2.92
C ASP A 42 -11.77 -6.33 2.10
N SER A 43 -11.06 -6.90 1.13
CA SER A 43 -10.13 -6.14 0.30
C SER A 43 -10.83 -5.13 -0.61
N LYS A 44 -12.08 -5.40 -1.02
CA LYS A 44 -12.83 -4.43 -1.82
C LYS A 44 -13.09 -3.16 -1.01
N LYS A 45 -13.52 -3.31 0.23
CA LYS A 45 -13.75 -2.16 1.11
C LYS A 45 -12.46 -1.42 1.38
N MET A 46 -11.36 -2.14 1.64
CA MET A 46 -10.05 -1.52 1.86
C MET A 46 -9.56 -0.80 0.61
N GLN A 47 -9.72 -1.41 -0.56
CA GLN A 47 -9.37 -0.79 -1.83
C GLN A 47 -10.14 0.52 -2.03
N ASP A 48 -11.44 0.50 -1.79
CA ASP A 48 -12.28 1.69 -1.96
C ASP A 48 -11.87 2.80 -0.97
N GLU A 49 -11.60 2.45 0.27
CA GLU A 49 -11.18 3.43 1.28
C GLU A 49 -9.79 4.01 0.99
N LEU A 50 -8.86 3.17 0.53
CA LEU A 50 -7.53 3.64 0.12
C LEU A 50 -7.63 4.55 -1.10
N ASP A 51 -8.49 4.22 -2.05
CA ASP A 51 -8.74 5.04 -3.24
C ASP A 51 -9.20 6.45 -2.83
N LYS A 52 -10.08 6.55 -1.85
CA LYS A 52 -10.59 7.83 -1.36
C LYS A 52 -9.49 8.73 -0.78
N VAL A 53 -8.44 8.16 -0.23
CA VAL A 53 -7.31 8.94 0.30
C VAL A 53 -6.17 9.09 -0.70
N GLY A 54 -6.33 8.58 -1.93
CA GLY A 54 -5.36 8.75 -3.00
C GLY A 54 -4.32 7.65 -3.09
N ILE A 55 -4.53 6.52 -2.45
CA ILE A 55 -3.62 5.37 -2.52
C ILE A 55 -4.30 4.27 -3.34
N TYR A 56 -3.71 3.90 -4.48
CA TYR A 56 -4.31 2.97 -5.42
C TYR A 56 -3.66 1.59 -5.30
N VAL A 57 -4.49 0.58 -5.03
CA VAL A 57 -4.06 -0.80 -4.85
C VAL A 57 -5.02 -1.72 -5.60
N ASN A 58 -4.66 -3.00 -5.72
CA ASN A 58 -5.53 -4.00 -6.36
C ASN A 58 -5.89 -5.10 -5.36
N ARG A 59 -7.09 -5.66 -5.54
CA ARG A 59 -7.51 -6.84 -4.77
C ARG A 59 -6.76 -8.06 -5.30
N SER A 60 -6.43 -8.99 -4.40
CA SER A 60 -5.75 -10.22 -4.78
C SER A 60 -6.11 -11.34 -3.82
N ALA A 61 -6.36 -12.54 -4.38
CA ALA A 61 -6.54 -13.71 -3.54
C ALA A 61 -5.21 -14.10 -2.90
N ILE A 62 -5.28 -14.65 -1.70
CA ILE A 62 -4.11 -15.21 -1.01
C ILE A 62 -4.19 -16.74 -1.09
N PRO A 63 -3.08 -17.45 -0.86
CA PRO A 63 -3.14 -18.91 -0.78
C PRO A 63 -4.12 -19.36 0.29
N PHE A 64 -4.97 -20.32 -0.06
CA PHE A 64 -6.02 -20.84 0.84
C PHE A 64 -7.00 -19.78 1.32
N ASP A 65 -7.28 -18.79 0.46
CA ASP A 65 -8.22 -17.72 0.78
C ASP A 65 -9.61 -18.29 1.03
N LYS A 66 -10.19 -17.98 2.18
CA LYS A 66 -11.53 -18.44 2.57
C LYS A 66 -12.65 -17.58 2.00
N ARG A 67 -12.31 -16.45 1.40
CA ARG A 67 -13.28 -15.52 0.82
C ARG A 67 -13.46 -15.79 -0.66
N PRO A 68 -14.63 -15.43 -1.23
CA PRO A 68 -14.87 -15.59 -2.67
C PRO A 68 -13.85 -14.80 -3.50
N PRO A 69 -13.53 -15.25 -4.72
CA PRO A 69 -12.56 -14.54 -5.57
C PRO A 69 -12.91 -13.07 -5.84
N TYR A 70 -14.20 -12.71 -5.80
CA TYR A 70 -14.62 -11.32 -6.03
C TYR A 70 -14.31 -10.42 -4.83
N TYR A 71 -14.25 -10.99 -3.62
CA TYR A 71 -13.95 -10.27 -2.38
C TYR A 71 -12.80 -10.96 -1.65
N PRO A 72 -11.60 -10.97 -2.25
CA PRO A 72 -10.48 -11.72 -1.66
C PRO A 72 -9.93 -11.05 -0.39
N SER A 73 -9.04 -11.75 0.30
CA SER A 73 -8.45 -11.27 1.56
C SER A 73 -7.11 -10.57 1.37
N GLY A 74 -6.64 -10.43 0.15
CA GLY A 74 -5.33 -9.84 -0.13
C GLY A 74 -5.41 -8.52 -0.86
N ILE A 75 -4.39 -7.70 -0.67
CA ILE A 75 -4.20 -6.46 -1.42
C ILE A 75 -2.83 -6.52 -2.08
N ARG A 76 -2.81 -6.31 -3.39
CA ARG A 76 -1.57 -6.27 -4.17
C ARG A 76 -1.16 -4.83 -4.40
N LEU A 77 0.10 -4.54 -4.12
CA LEU A 77 0.67 -3.22 -4.35
C LEU A 77 2.14 -3.36 -4.75
N GLY A 78 2.71 -2.28 -5.23
CA GLY A 78 4.09 -2.29 -5.68
C GLY A 78 4.74 -0.92 -5.61
N SER A 79 6.04 -0.90 -5.84
CA SER A 79 6.86 0.29 -5.68
C SER A 79 7.12 1.10 -6.96
N PRO A 80 6.81 0.63 -8.20
CA PRO A 80 7.22 1.38 -9.39
C PRO A 80 6.67 2.80 -9.44
N ALA A 81 5.38 3.00 -9.16
CA ALA A 81 4.76 4.32 -9.20
C ALA A 81 5.38 5.27 -8.17
N ILE A 82 5.70 4.74 -6.98
CA ILE A 82 6.36 5.50 -5.92
C ILE A 82 7.76 5.93 -6.37
N THR A 83 8.51 5.01 -6.98
CA THR A 83 9.86 5.29 -7.45
C THR A 83 9.88 6.32 -8.57
N ILE A 84 8.89 6.28 -9.47
CA ILE A 84 8.75 7.26 -10.55
C ILE A 84 8.58 8.67 -9.99
N ARG A 85 7.90 8.81 -8.84
CA ARG A 85 7.75 10.10 -8.17
C ARG A 85 9.01 10.55 -7.42
N GLY A 86 10.05 9.73 -7.41
CA GLY A 86 11.31 10.06 -6.72
C GLY A 86 11.33 9.70 -5.25
N LEU A 87 10.32 8.98 -4.77
CA LEU A 87 10.30 8.51 -3.39
C LEU A 87 11.34 7.42 -3.18
N LYS A 88 11.91 7.40 -1.98
CA LYS A 88 12.90 6.40 -1.58
C LYS A 88 12.39 5.58 -0.41
N GLU A 89 13.27 4.78 0.21
CA GLU A 89 12.87 3.83 1.25
C GLU A 89 12.14 4.51 2.42
N LYS A 90 12.58 5.68 2.84
CA LYS A 90 11.98 6.42 3.94
C LYS A 90 10.52 6.75 3.65
N GLU A 91 10.25 7.31 2.47
CA GLU A 91 8.91 7.69 2.06
C GLU A 91 8.04 6.47 1.78
N SER A 92 8.65 5.41 1.24
CA SER A 92 7.94 4.14 1.01
C SER A 92 7.46 3.54 2.34
N ARG A 93 8.28 3.59 3.38
CA ARG A 93 7.87 3.13 4.71
C ARG A 93 6.75 4.00 5.28
N GLU A 94 6.79 5.30 5.04
CA GLU A 94 5.72 6.20 5.49
C GLU A 94 4.40 5.85 4.80
N ILE A 95 4.41 5.60 3.48
CA ILE A 95 3.21 5.18 2.75
C ILE A 95 2.63 3.90 3.38
N VAL A 96 3.47 2.93 3.71
CA VAL A 96 3.03 1.70 4.38
C VAL A 96 2.37 2.01 5.72
N ARG A 97 2.95 2.89 6.52
CA ARG A 97 2.37 3.28 7.81
C ARG A 97 1.00 3.91 7.63
N LEU A 98 0.82 4.73 6.60
CA LEU A 98 -0.47 5.33 6.29
C LEU A 98 -1.49 4.26 5.89
N ILE A 99 -1.09 3.30 5.05
CA ILE A 99 -1.95 2.19 4.64
C ILE A 99 -2.39 1.37 5.87
N VAL A 100 -1.45 1.01 6.73
CA VAL A 100 -1.73 0.21 7.93
C VAL A 100 -2.64 0.99 8.89
N SER A 101 -2.38 2.28 9.07
CA SER A 101 -3.22 3.12 9.90
C SER A 101 -4.66 3.16 9.40
N LEU A 102 -4.86 3.27 8.09
CA LEU A 102 -6.18 3.23 7.50
C LEU A 102 -6.88 1.89 7.73
N ILE A 103 -6.16 0.79 7.48
CA ILE A 103 -6.70 -0.55 7.65
C ILE A 103 -7.17 -0.77 9.09
N LYS A 104 -6.38 -0.33 10.06
CA LYS A 104 -6.71 -0.49 11.48
C LYS A 104 -7.80 0.46 11.96
N ASN A 105 -8.05 1.55 11.26
CA ASN A 105 -8.97 2.62 11.69
C ASN A 105 -9.99 2.95 10.61
N ILE A 106 -10.49 1.95 9.92
CA ILE A 106 -11.32 2.14 8.72
C ILE A 106 -12.63 2.89 9.00
N LYS A 107 -13.12 2.84 10.24
CA LYS A 107 -14.35 3.55 10.64
C LYS A 107 -14.08 4.92 11.25
N ASN A 108 -12.83 5.32 11.40
CA ASN A 108 -12.45 6.58 12.02
C ASN A 108 -12.25 7.66 10.96
N LYS A 109 -13.24 8.52 10.79
CA LYS A 109 -13.20 9.59 9.78
C LYS A 109 -12.08 10.59 10.03
N GLY A 110 -11.78 10.88 11.29
CA GLY A 110 -10.70 11.82 11.63
C GLY A 110 -9.34 11.31 11.16
N ILE A 111 -9.05 10.03 11.42
CA ILE A 111 -7.80 9.42 10.98
C ILE A 111 -7.75 9.36 9.45
N LYS A 112 -8.85 9.00 8.79
CA LYS A 112 -8.89 8.97 7.32
C LYS A 112 -8.62 10.34 6.72
N ASN A 113 -9.15 11.39 7.30
CA ASN A 113 -8.90 12.75 6.84
C ASN A 113 -7.44 13.16 7.03
N GLN A 114 -6.83 12.77 8.14
CA GLN A 114 -5.39 13.01 8.38
C GLN A 114 -4.53 12.28 7.35
N ILE A 115 -4.87 11.03 7.05
CA ILE A 115 -4.15 10.24 6.05
C ILE A 115 -4.28 10.89 4.68
N LYS A 116 -5.49 11.28 4.30
CA LYS A 116 -5.74 11.96 3.01
C LYS A 116 -4.90 13.23 2.89
N LYS A 117 -4.86 14.03 3.95
CA LYS A 117 -4.06 15.25 3.98
C LYS A 117 -2.59 14.95 3.81
N ARG A 118 -2.07 13.93 4.50
CA ARG A 118 -0.65 13.55 4.41
C ARG A 118 -0.30 13.02 3.03
N VAL A 119 -1.18 12.22 2.42
CA VAL A 119 -0.98 11.74 1.05
C VAL A 119 -0.88 12.91 0.08
N LYS A 120 -1.75 13.90 0.22
CA LYS A 120 -1.69 15.12 -0.61
C LYS A 120 -0.38 15.86 -0.43
N GLU A 121 0.13 15.97 0.78
CA GLU A 121 1.41 16.61 1.07
C GLU A 121 2.56 15.86 0.38
N ILE A 122 2.56 14.53 0.45
CA ILE A 122 3.58 13.71 -0.18
C ILE A 122 3.52 13.88 -1.71
N VAL A 123 2.34 13.82 -2.29
CA VAL A 123 2.16 13.98 -3.73
C VAL A 123 2.63 15.36 -4.18
N LYS A 124 2.35 16.40 -3.40
CA LYS A 124 2.77 17.76 -3.71
C LYS A 124 4.29 17.91 -3.65
N LYS A 125 4.93 17.25 -2.67
CA LYS A 125 6.38 17.29 -2.49
C LYS A 125 7.12 16.47 -3.55
N PHE A 126 6.50 15.39 -4.04
CA PHE A 126 7.08 14.48 -5.02
C PHE A 126 6.15 14.35 -6.22
N PRO A 127 5.92 15.43 -6.99
CA PRO A 127 5.01 15.36 -8.13
C PRO A 127 5.60 14.50 -9.25
N ILE A 128 4.72 13.96 -10.09
CA ILE A 128 5.16 13.33 -11.34
C ILE A 128 5.80 14.43 -12.19
N TYR A 129 6.98 14.16 -12.75
CA TYR A 129 7.68 15.16 -13.56
C TYR A 129 6.85 15.55 -14.78
N GLU A 130 6.57 16.86 -14.91
CA GLU A 130 5.81 17.37 -16.03
C GLU A 130 6.55 17.19 -17.35
N ASP A 131 7.87 17.23 -17.30
CA ASP A 131 8.73 17.04 -18.47
C ASP A 131 9.02 15.58 -18.77
N PHE A 132 8.45 14.66 -17.99
CA PHE A 132 8.64 13.23 -18.23
C PHE A 132 7.78 12.82 -19.43
N GLN A 133 8.44 12.46 -20.51
CA GLN A 133 7.79 12.06 -21.75
C GLN A 133 7.46 10.57 -21.69
N TRP A 134 6.19 10.26 -21.68
CA TRP A 134 5.69 8.89 -21.65
C TRP A 134 5.74 8.24 -23.03
#